data_c5c9edc9ca41492077c9bfde3ad13c86
#
_entry.id   c5c9edc9ca41492077c9bfde3ad13c86
#
_cell.length_a   1.000
_cell.length_b   1.000
_cell.length_c   1.000
_cell.angle_alpha   90.00
_cell.angle_beta   90.00
_cell.angle_gamma   90.00
#
_symmetry.space_group_name_H-M   'P 1'
#
loop_
_entity.id
_entity.type
_entity.pdbx_description
1 polymer ?
#
loop_
_entity_poly.entity_id
_entity_poly.type
_entity_poly.pdbx_seq_one_letter_code
_entity_poly.pdbx_strand_id
1 'polypeptide(L)'
;MNTVRSLDEKEILKNNFIVANEENNIQFKNSKIIFKGENNYIFLDKDAQLVDTTVTFHGDNSVLYIGKTRNNKVQLKATLYHNSLIFFNEGCSFNKPLSVIASEAKDIIIGKDVMFSSGCWIRNSDVHMIYDEYQKRINESKTIFIGDHVWIGQDVSILKGSYIGSGAVIGLGSVVAKRIKSNSTNAGNPIKRIKENIFWDRQSAHFFVEKDTKRNKVYVKDPTSYLFKGNDNLVKWQKAISERPMFNNNFEIETFIKQLKNMDSLVVLNSITGEV
;
A
#
# COMPACT_ATOMS: atom_id res chain seq x y z
N MET A 1 -6.23 -8.28 24.95
CA MET A 1 -6.68 -8.46 23.55
C MET A 1 -8.08 -7.89 23.42
N ASN A 2 -8.27 -6.91 22.55
CA ASN A 2 -9.55 -6.25 22.32
C ASN A 2 -9.96 -6.42 20.85
N THR A 3 -11.25 -6.65 20.62
CA THR A 3 -11.80 -6.76 19.25
C THR A 3 -12.92 -5.76 19.08
N VAL A 4 -12.85 -4.95 18.03
CA VAL A 4 -13.84 -3.91 17.69
C VAL A 4 -14.54 -4.28 16.38
N ARG A 5 -15.87 -4.22 16.36
CA ARG A 5 -16.73 -4.51 15.20
C ARG A 5 -17.65 -3.34 14.81
N SER A 6 -17.64 -2.26 15.61
CA SER A 6 -18.29 -0.97 15.34
C SER A 6 -17.48 0.15 15.98
N LEU A 7 -17.71 1.41 15.57
CA LEU A 7 -17.08 2.56 16.25
C LEU A 7 -17.54 2.73 17.69
N ASP A 8 -18.74 2.30 18.02
CA ASP A 8 -19.28 2.41 19.38
C ASP A 8 -18.48 1.58 20.40
N GLU A 9 -17.81 0.53 19.92
CA GLU A 9 -16.95 -0.31 20.74
C GLU A 9 -15.54 0.29 20.99
N LYS A 10 -15.22 1.48 20.47
CA LYS A 10 -13.90 2.12 20.67
C LYS A 10 -13.58 2.42 22.13
N GLU A 11 -14.60 2.62 22.96
CA GLU A 11 -14.46 2.92 24.42
C GLU A 11 -13.84 1.77 25.23
N ILE A 12 -13.87 0.54 24.72
CA ILE A 12 -13.22 -0.61 25.37
C ILE A 12 -11.68 -0.57 25.21
N LEU A 13 -11.16 0.31 24.36
CA LEU A 13 -9.74 0.44 24.07
C LEU A 13 -9.08 1.33 25.13
N LYS A 14 -8.17 0.77 25.94
CA LYS A 14 -7.42 1.54 26.96
C LYS A 14 -6.21 2.24 26.38
N ASN A 15 -5.35 1.50 25.66
CA ASN A 15 -4.06 1.95 25.14
C ASN A 15 -3.95 1.71 23.62
N ASN A 16 -5.05 1.64 22.90
CA ASN A 16 -5.11 1.55 21.45
C ASN A 16 -6.13 2.56 20.93
N PHE A 17 -5.97 3.06 19.71
CA PHE A 17 -6.71 4.21 19.25
C PHE A 17 -7.29 3.98 17.85
N ILE A 18 -8.60 4.26 17.70
CA ILE A 18 -9.25 4.40 16.41
C ILE A 18 -9.51 5.88 16.21
N VAL A 19 -8.73 6.49 15.34
CA VAL A 19 -8.82 7.92 15.02
C VAL A 19 -9.75 8.11 13.84
N ALA A 20 -10.93 8.61 14.14
CA ALA A 20 -11.96 8.95 13.16
C ALA A 20 -12.69 10.18 13.68
N ASN A 21 -12.98 11.16 12.82
CA ASN A 21 -13.78 12.32 13.23
C ASN A 21 -15.20 11.89 13.61
N GLU A 22 -15.82 12.54 14.58
CA GLU A 22 -17.18 12.20 15.07
C GLU A 22 -18.25 12.31 13.98
N GLU A 23 -18.05 13.17 12.98
CA GLU A 23 -18.92 13.29 11.80
C GLU A 23 -18.73 12.18 10.76
N ASN A 24 -17.81 11.23 11.01
CA ASN A 24 -17.47 10.19 10.05
C ASN A 24 -18.48 9.04 10.12
N ASN A 25 -19.14 8.75 9.00
CA ASN A 25 -20.02 7.60 8.84
C ASN A 25 -19.20 6.35 8.47
N ILE A 26 -18.43 5.82 9.43
CA ILE A 26 -17.62 4.61 9.22
C ILE A 26 -18.49 3.38 9.48
N GLN A 27 -18.50 2.48 8.52
CA GLN A 27 -19.30 1.26 8.57
C GLN A 27 -18.42 0.00 8.62
N PHE A 28 -18.83 -0.95 9.44
CA PHE A 28 -18.23 -2.28 9.53
C PHE A 28 -19.19 -3.31 8.94
N LYS A 29 -18.86 -3.88 7.78
CA LYS A 29 -19.61 -4.95 7.12
C LYS A 29 -18.77 -6.21 7.12
N ASN A 30 -19.13 -7.22 7.90
CA ASN A 30 -18.33 -8.44 8.07
C ASN A 30 -16.86 -8.14 8.39
N SER A 31 -16.61 -7.17 9.28
CA SER A 31 -15.29 -6.59 9.51
C SER A 31 -14.98 -6.47 10.99
N LYS A 32 -13.68 -6.47 11.32
CA LYS A 32 -13.20 -6.32 12.70
C LYS A 32 -11.78 -5.78 12.75
N ILE A 33 -11.47 -5.10 13.87
CA ILE A 33 -10.12 -4.67 14.23
C ILE A 33 -9.76 -5.39 15.55
N ILE A 34 -8.60 -6.04 15.58
CA ILE A 34 -8.12 -6.83 16.70
C ILE A 34 -6.82 -6.22 17.20
N PHE A 35 -6.80 -5.84 18.48
CA PHE A 35 -5.62 -5.35 19.17
C PHE A 35 -5.13 -6.42 20.16
N LYS A 36 -3.94 -6.99 19.94
CA LYS A 36 -3.27 -7.92 20.85
C LYS A 36 -2.19 -7.23 21.67
N GLY A 37 -1.55 -6.20 21.11
CA GLY A 37 -0.60 -5.32 21.76
C GLY A 37 -1.22 -3.99 22.17
N GLU A 38 -0.36 -3.02 22.49
CA GLU A 38 -0.73 -1.70 23.02
C GLU A 38 -0.13 -0.57 22.17
N ASN A 39 -0.65 0.64 22.39
CA ASN A 39 -0.19 1.86 21.72
C ASN A 39 -0.25 1.77 20.19
N ASN A 40 -1.30 1.15 19.67
CA ASN A 40 -1.52 1.04 18.23
C ASN A 40 -2.59 2.03 17.78
N TYR A 41 -2.42 2.55 16.57
CA TYR A 41 -3.30 3.55 15.99
C TYR A 41 -3.84 3.08 14.65
N ILE A 42 -5.13 3.25 14.44
CA ILE A 42 -5.75 3.15 13.11
C ILE A 42 -6.45 4.47 12.77
N PHE A 43 -6.06 5.05 11.65
CA PHE A 43 -6.66 6.25 11.10
C PHE A 43 -7.54 5.87 9.92
N LEU A 44 -8.82 6.23 9.99
CA LEU A 44 -9.79 5.99 8.92
C LEU A 44 -10.31 7.33 8.42
N ASP A 45 -10.22 7.56 7.12
CA ASP A 45 -10.78 8.76 6.50
C ASP A 45 -12.31 8.70 6.45
N LYS A 46 -12.93 9.85 6.16
CA LYS A 46 -14.38 10.05 6.15
C LYS A 46 -15.10 8.99 5.28
N ASP A 47 -16.24 8.52 5.79
CA ASP A 47 -17.15 7.58 5.12
C ASP A 47 -16.54 6.22 4.74
N ALA A 48 -15.45 5.81 5.40
CA ALA A 48 -14.82 4.52 5.13
C ALA A 48 -15.79 3.34 5.43
N GLN A 49 -15.98 2.46 4.46
CA GLN A 49 -16.74 1.23 4.60
C GLN A 49 -15.76 0.05 4.66
N LEU A 50 -15.54 -0.47 5.84
CA LEU A 50 -14.78 -1.69 6.04
C LEU A 50 -15.66 -2.88 5.61
N VAL A 51 -15.27 -3.58 4.54
CA VAL A 51 -16.03 -4.70 3.98
C VAL A 51 -15.13 -5.92 3.92
N ASP A 52 -15.55 -7.03 4.53
CA ASP A 52 -14.73 -8.26 4.62
C ASP A 52 -13.30 -7.97 5.11
N THR A 53 -13.16 -6.97 6.01
CA THR A 53 -11.88 -6.44 6.46
C THR A 53 -11.54 -6.99 7.85
N THR A 54 -10.35 -7.50 7.98
CA THR A 54 -9.76 -7.86 9.28
C THR A 54 -8.41 -7.14 9.42
N VAL A 55 -8.29 -6.33 10.47
CA VAL A 55 -7.02 -5.70 10.86
C VAL A 55 -6.58 -6.33 12.17
N THR A 56 -5.34 -6.76 12.27
CA THR A 56 -4.78 -7.32 13.50
C THR A 56 -3.47 -6.64 13.84
N PHE A 57 -3.43 -5.98 14.99
CA PHE A 57 -2.21 -5.49 15.62
C PHE A 57 -1.70 -6.56 16.56
N HIS A 58 -0.65 -7.29 16.15
CA HIS A 58 -0.01 -8.34 16.96
C HIS A 58 1.01 -7.79 17.94
N GLY A 59 1.63 -6.66 17.61
CA GLY A 59 2.64 -5.98 18.40
C GLY A 59 2.17 -4.62 18.89
N ASP A 60 3.13 -3.83 19.39
CA ASP A 60 2.92 -2.52 19.96
C ASP A 60 3.42 -1.41 19.03
N ASN A 61 2.97 -0.16 19.28
CA ASN A 61 3.47 1.05 18.63
C ASN A 61 3.36 0.99 17.09
N SER A 62 2.26 0.46 16.56
CA SER A 62 2.07 0.34 15.12
C SER A 62 0.92 1.20 14.62
N VAL A 63 1.02 1.61 13.37
CA VAL A 63 0.05 2.53 12.76
C VAL A 63 -0.47 1.95 11.44
N LEU A 64 -1.79 1.96 11.28
CA LEU A 64 -2.46 1.79 10.01
C LEU A 64 -3.16 3.09 9.63
N TYR A 65 -2.76 3.71 8.54
CA TYR A 65 -3.45 4.85 7.95
C TYR A 65 -4.15 4.44 6.65
N ILE A 66 -5.42 4.79 6.52
CA ILE A 66 -6.21 4.55 5.31
C ILE A 66 -6.89 5.86 4.91
N GLY A 67 -6.37 6.49 3.85
CA GLY A 67 -6.96 7.66 3.22
C GLY A 67 -8.29 7.33 2.53
N LYS A 68 -9.01 8.37 2.09
CA LYS A 68 -10.28 8.21 1.38
C LYS A 68 -10.10 7.31 0.16
N THR A 69 -10.73 6.14 0.16
CA THR A 69 -10.70 5.23 -0.99
C THR A 69 -11.65 5.71 -2.10
N ARG A 70 -11.44 5.25 -3.32
CA ARG A 70 -12.16 5.73 -4.50
C ARG A 70 -13.70 5.58 -4.41
N ASN A 71 -14.16 4.54 -3.73
CA ASN A 71 -15.58 4.21 -3.56
C ASN A 71 -15.96 4.06 -2.07
N ASN A 72 -15.21 4.68 -1.18
CA ASN A 72 -15.29 4.56 0.27
C ASN A 72 -15.08 3.12 0.80
N LYS A 73 -14.92 2.12 -0.06
CA LYS A 73 -14.78 0.72 0.31
C LYS A 73 -13.33 0.37 0.65
N VAL A 74 -13.12 -0.20 1.82
CA VAL A 74 -11.85 -0.75 2.30
C VAL A 74 -11.99 -2.26 2.42
N GLN A 75 -11.11 -3.02 1.76
CA GLN A 75 -11.08 -4.48 1.83
C GLN A 75 -9.66 -4.95 2.13
N LEU A 76 -9.40 -5.31 3.39
CA LEU A 76 -8.06 -5.66 3.87
C LEU A 76 -8.05 -6.89 4.77
N LYS A 77 -6.99 -7.67 4.66
CA LYS A 77 -6.48 -8.58 5.69
C LYS A 77 -5.11 -8.06 6.12
N ALA A 78 -5.11 -7.07 7.01
CA ALA A 78 -3.90 -6.39 7.45
C ALA A 78 -3.39 -6.97 8.76
N THR A 79 -2.09 -7.21 8.84
CA THR A 79 -1.41 -7.64 10.07
C THR A 79 -0.20 -6.75 10.30
N LEU A 80 -0.14 -6.13 11.50
CA LEU A 80 0.96 -5.29 11.93
C LEU A 80 1.62 -5.91 13.17
N TYR A 81 2.95 -5.98 13.12
CA TYR A 81 3.78 -6.32 14.27
C TYR A 81 4.40 -5.05 14.85
N HIS A 82 5.35 -5.17 15.78
CA HIS A 82 5.90 -4.03 16.52
C HIS A 82 6.49 -2.94 15.63
N ASN A 83 6.21 -1.68 15.98
CA ASN A 83 6.81 -0.47 15.42
C ASN A 83 6.69 -0.36 13.88
N SER A 84 5.61 -0.84 13.29
CA SER A 84 5.41 -0.86 11.84
C SER A 84 4.33 0.13 11.40
N LEU A 85 4.48 0.70 10.21
CA LEU A 85 3.47 1.53 9.56
C LEU A 85 2.98 0.85 8.28
N ILE A 86 1.66 0.78 8.12
CA ILE A 86 1.03 0.56 6.82
C ILE A 86 0.27 1.85 6.45
N PHE A 87 0.65 2.46 5.36
CA PHE A 87 0.08 3.72 4.89
C PHE A 87 -0.53 3.56 3.51
N PHE A 88 -1.85 3.78 3.42
CA PHE A 88 -2.57 3.89 2.15
C PHE A 88 -2.97 5.34 1.93
N ASN A 89 -2.43 5.99 0.91
CA ASN A 89 -2.86 7.32 0.53
C ASN A 89 -4.24 7.29 -0.14
N GLU A 90 -4.77 8.44 -0.49
CA GLU A 90 -6.13 8.59 -1.03
C GLU A 90 -6.31 7.96 -2.43
N GLY A 91 -7.54 7.64 -2.79
CA GLY A 91 -7.91 7.13 -4.12
C GLY A 91 -7.67 5.64 -4.34
N CYS A 92 -7.07 4.92 -3.40
CA CYS A 92 -6.86 3.48 -3.53
C CYS A 92 -8.19 2.73 -3.75
N SER A 93 -8.14 1.62 -4.46
CA SER A 93 -9.31 0.76 -4.69
C SER A 93 -8.95 -0.72 -4.58
N PHE A 94 -9.88 -1.51 -4.04
CA PHE A 94 -9.71 -2.93 -3.75
C PHE A 94 -10.82 -3.73 -4.44
N ASN A 95 -10.44 -4.71 -5.23
CA ASN A 95 -11.41 -5.60 -5.89
C ASN A 95 -11.87 -6.74 -4.97
N LYS A 96 -10.97 -7.21 -4.09
CA LYS A 96 -11.17 -8.20 -3.02
C LYS A 96 -10.24 -7.85 -1.84
N PRO A 97 -10.40 -8.48 -0.67
CA PRO A 97 -9.50 -8.22 0.45
C PRO A 97 -8.02 -8.41 0.08
N LEU A 98 -7.26 -7.31 0.17
CA LEU A 98 -5.82 -7.30 -0.01
C LEU A 98 -5.14 -7.84 1.27
N SER A 99 -4.28 -8.85 1.12
CA SER A 99 -3.45 -9.34 2.21
C SER A 99 -2.19 -8.48 2.35
N VAL A 100 -1.99 -7.88 3.54
CA VAL A 100 -0.83 -7.02 3.80
C VAL A 100 -0.26 -7.28 5.19
N ILE A 101 1.07 -7.51 5.26
CA ILE A 101 1.77 -7.85 6.50
C ILE A 101 2.99 -6.96 6.65
N ALA A 102 3.05 -6.19 7.74
CA ALA A 102 4.21 -5.38 8.13
C ALA A 102 4.81 -5.89 9.44
N SER A 103 6.12 -6.08 9.46
CA SER A 103 6.86 -6.61 10.60
C SER A 103 8.30 -6.10 10.68
N GLU A 104 9.00 -6.43 11.78
CA GLU A 104 10.39 -6.06 12.05
C GLU A 104 10.66 -4.56 11.96
N ALA A 105 9.74 -3.74 12.48
CA ALA A 105 9.85 -2.27 12.48
C ALA A 105 10.11 -1.66 11.08
N LYS A 106 9.60 -2.30 10.03
CA LYS A 106 9.64 -1.80 8.65
C LYS A 106 8.23 -1.52 8.16
N ASP A 107 8.14 -0.68 7.15
CA ASP A 107 6.91 -0.02 6.74
C ASP A 107 6.46 -0.46 5.33
N ILE A 108 5.18 -0.25 5.05
CA ILE A 108 4.59 -0.43 3.72
C ILE A 108 3.88 0.88 3.38
N ILE A 109 4.40 1.59 2.37
CA ILE A 109 3.94 2.91 1.97
C ILE A 109 3.32 2.82 0.58
N ILE A 110 2.05 3.17 0.48
CA ILE A 110 1.27 3.08 -0.75
C ILE A 110 0.75 4.47 -1.12
N GLY A 111 1.09 4.92 -2.31
CA GLY A 111 0.73 6.22 -2.87
C GLY A 111 -0.74 6.37 -3.23
N LYS A 112 -1.04 7.46 -3.95
CA LYS A 112 -2.41 7.82 -4.34
C LYS A 112 -2.90 6.96 -5.50
N ASP A 113 -4.21 6.74 -5.55
CA ASP A 113 -4.94 6.16 -6.69
C ASP A 113 -4.42 4.78 -7.14
N VAL A 114 -3.88 3.97 -6.21
CA VAL A 114 -3.44 2.61 -6.51
C VAL A 114 -4.64 1.67 -6.67
N MET A 115 -4.62 0.84 -7.71
CA MET A 115 -5.66 -0.14 -7.99
C MET A 115 -5.16 -1.56 -7.71
N PHE A 116 -5.79 -2.23 -6.74
CA PHE A 116 -5.51 -3.63 -6.40
C PHE A 116 -6.57 -4.56 -6.97
N SER A 117 -6.14 -5.49 -7.81
CA SER A 117 -6.98 -6.62 -8.27
C SER A 117 -7.12 -7.67 -7.16
N SER A 118 -7.80 -8.77 -7.43
CA SER A 118 -7.99 -9.86 -6.45
C SER A 118 -6.72 -10.67 -6.22
N GLY A 119 -6.63 -11.30 -5.03
CA GLY A 119 -5.57 -12.27 -4.72
C GLY A 119 -4.19 -11.66 -4.42
N CYS A 120 -4.07 -10.34 -4.32
CA CYS A 120 -2.79 -9.69 -4.10
C CYS A 120 -2.26 -9.88 -2.67
N TRP A 121 -0.93 -9.99 -2.57
CA TRP A 121 -0.18 -10.07 -1.32
C TRP A 121 0.93 -9.02 -1.25
N ILE A 122 1.07 -8.38 -0.08
CA ILE A 122 2.19 -7.47 0.20
C ILE A 122 2.79 -7.88 1.54
N ARG A 123 4.10 -8.15 1.57
CA ARG A 123 4.79 -8.47 2.82
C ARG A 123 6.23 -7.98 2.80
N ASN A 124 6.64 -7.36 3.91
CA ASN A 124 7.95 -6.74 4.03
C ASN A 124 8.99 -7.60 4.77
N SER A 125 8.68 -8.87 5.07
CA SER A 125 9.55 -9.80 5.82
C SER A 125 9.37 -11.24 5.35
N ASP A 126 10.42 -12.05 5.48
CA ASP A 126 10.38 -13.50 5.21
C ASP A 126 9.91 -14.31 6.42
N VAL A 127 9.71 -13.68 7.59
CA VAL A 127 9.27 -14.29 8.86
C VAL A 127 10.36 -15.12 9.55
N HIS A 128 11.03 -16.03 8.85
CA HIS A 128 12.09 -16.87 9.39
C HIS A 128 13.46 -16.33 9.01
N MET A 129 14.43 -16.47 9.93
CA MET A 129 15.78 -15.96 9.74
C MET A 129 16.61 -16.89 8.84
N ILE A 130 17.33 -16.30 7.89
CA ILE A 130 18.27 -17.01 7.02
C ILE A 130 19.66 -16.45 7.32
N TYR A 131 20.63 -17.34 7.50
CA TYR A 131 22.00 -16.98 7.79
C TYR A 131 22.92 -17.51 6.69
N ASP A 132 24.01 -16.79 6.40
CA ASP A 132 25.11 -17.30 5.58
C ASP A 132 26.03 -18.26 6.34
N GLU A 133 27.05 -18.77 5.68
CA GLU A 133 28.04 -19.66 6.26
C GLU A 133 28.87 -19.04 7.39
N TYR A 134 28.91 -17.69 7.46
CA TYR A 134 29.57 -16.92 8.53
C TYR A 134 28.62 -16.56 9.67
N GLN A 135 27.42 -17.17 9.73
CA GLN A 135 26.41 -16.95 10.76
C GLN A 135 25.84 -15.51 10.75
N LYS A 136 26.01 -14.77 9.66
CA LYS A 136 25.43 -13.46 9.47
C LYS A 136 24.03 -13.57 8.87
N ARG A 137 23.05 -12.91 9.48
CA ARG A 137 21.69 -12.85 8.92
C ARG A 137 21.69 -12.08 7.59
N ILE A 138 21.12 -12.69 6.55
CA ILE A 138 21.11 -12.16 5.18
C ILE A 138 19.71 -11.74 4.68
N ASN A 139 18.66 -11.98 5.44
CA ASN A 139 17.29 -11.75 5.00
C ASN A 139 16.49 -10.77 5.88
N GLU A 140 17.11 -9.68 6.31
CA GLU A 140 16.42 -8.64 7.07
C GLU A 140 15.21 -8.10 6.31
N SER A 141 14.20 -7.65 7.06
CA SER A 141 13.04 -6.95 6.52
C SER A 141 13.43 -5.65 5.84
N LYS A 142 12.71 -5.28 4.77
CA LYS A 142 12.92 -4.02 4.05
C LYS A 142 11.58 -3.36 3.78
N THR A 143 11.51 -2.04 3.94
CA THR A 143 10.32 -1.23 3.61
C THR A 143 9.93 -1.39 2.14
N ILE A 144 8.63 -1.37 1.89
CA ILE A 144 8.04 -1.41 0.54
C ILE A 144 7.47 -0.03 0.23
N PHE A 145 7.75 0.46 -0.98
CA PHE A 145 7.16 1.68 -1.52
C PHE A 145 6.42 1.39 -2.82
N ILE A 146 5.16 1.83 -2.90
CA ILE A 146 4.34 1.80 -4.11
C ILE A 146 3.93 3.23 -4.41
N GLY A 147 4.28 3.73 -5.59
CA GLY A 147 3.98 5.09 -6.03
C GLY A 147 2.50 5.30 -6.36
N ASP A 148 2.21 6.47 -6.92
CA ASP A 148 0.86 6.88 -7.27
C ASP A 148 0.39 6.21 -8.57
N HIS A 149 -0.91 6.03 -8.70
CA HIS A 149 -1.54 5.52 -9.92
C HIS A 149 -0.87 4.25 -10.44
N VAL A 150 -0.67 3.27 -9.55
CA VAL A 150 -0.11 1.95 -9.90
C VAL A 150 -1.25 0.95 -10.05
N TRP A 151 -1.21 0.18 -11.13
CA TRP A 151 -2.12 -0.94 -11.32
C TRP A 151 -1.45 -2.26 -10.93
N ILE A 152 -1.96 -2.88 -9.86
CA ILE A 152 -1.55 -4.21 -9.40
C ILE A 152 -2.54 -5.24 -9.94
N GLY A 153 -2.06 -6.08 -10.84
CA GLY A 153 -2.81 -7.17 -11.45
C GLY A 153 -3.21 -8.26 -10.45
N GLN A 154 -4.05 -9.18 -10.89
CA GLN A 154 -4.54 -10.27 -10.06
C GLN A 154 -3.38 -11.19 -9.62
N ASP A 155 -3.48 -11.73 -8.40
CA ASP A 155 -2.53 -12.71 -7.82
C ASP A 155 -1.07 -12.21 -7.79
N VAL A 156 -0.85 -10.91 -7.74
CA VAL A 156 0.49 -10.31 -7.61
C VAL A 156 0.98 -10.40 -6.17
N SER A 157 2.24 -10.83 -6.01
CA SER A 157 2.96 -10.82 -4.73
C SER A 157 4.02 -9.73 -4.73
N ILE A 158 3.98 -8.83 -3.74
CA ILE A 158 4.97 -7.75 -3.55
C ILE A 158 5.77 -8.05 -2.28
N LEU A 159 7.07 -8.25 -2.45
CA LEU A 159 7.97 -8.68 -1.40
C LEU A 159 8.83 -7.53 -0.87
N LYS A 160 9.51 -7.78 0.24
CA LYS A 160 10.37 -6.83 0.94
C LYS A 160 11.34 -6.10 0.00
N GLY A 161 11.54 -4.81 0.23
CA GLY A 161 12.47 -3.98 -0.56
C GLY A 161 11.99 -3.67 -1.98
N SER A 162 10.73 -3.95 -2.30
CA SER A 162 10.15 -3.53 -3.58
C SER A 162 9.91 -2.02 -3.60
N TYR A 163 10.26 -1.40 -4.73
CA TYR A 163 10.01 0.02 -5.01
C TYR A 163 9.30 0.11 -6.36
N ILE A 164 8.00 0.41 -6.35
CA ILE A 164 7.20 0.47 -7.58
C ILE A 164 6.93 1.94 -7.90
N GLY A 165 7.51 2.43 -9.00
CA GLY A 165 7.35 3.82 -9.44
C GLY A 165 5.93 4.14 -9.90
N SER A 166 5.54 5.40 -9.75
CA SER A 166 4.21 5.89 -10.13
C SER A 166 3.89 5.64 -11.60
N GLY A 167 2.63 5.35 -11.91
CA GLY A 167 2.15 5.02 -13.25
C GLY A 167 2.52 3.62 -13.75
N ALA A 168 3.12 2.77 -12.91
CA ALA A 168 3.49 1.41 -13.31
C ALA A 168 2.28 0.47 -13.36
N VAL A 169 2.39 -0.55 -14.21
CA VAL A 169 1.45 -1.67 -14.30
C VAL A 169 2.19 -2.96 -13.97
N ILE A 170 1.68 -3.72 -13.03
CA ILE A 170 2.18 -5.04 -12.66
C ILE A 170 1.20 -6.10 -13.16
N GLY A 171 1.65 -6.91 -14.10
CA GLY A 171 0.83 -7.93 -14.73
C GLY A 171 0.44 -9.06 -13.76
N LEU A 172 -0.64 -9.75 -14.10
CA LEU A 172 -1.21 -10.89 -13.36
C LEU A 172 -0.14 -11.92 -12.97
N GLY A 173 -0.22 -12.47 -11.75
CA GLY A 173 0.62 -13.56 -11.26
C GLY A 173 2.10 -13.20 -11.06
N SER A 174 2.46 -11.92 -11.08
CA SER A 174 3.85 -11.49 -10.97
C SER A 174 4.34 -11.50 -9.52
N VAL A 175 5.65 -11.75 -9.35
CA VAL A 175 6.35 -11.60 -8.08
C VAL A 175 7.33 -10.43 -8.16
N VAL A 176 7.06 -9.39 -7.35
CA VAL A 176 7.87 -8.17 -7.31
C VAL A 176 8.81 -8.24 -6.10
N ALA A 177 10.13 -8.22 -6.35
CA ALA A 177 11.18 -8.20 -5.32
C ALA A 177 12.31 -7.21 -5.67
N LYS A 178 12.00 -6.16 -6.43
CA LYS A 178 13.00 -5.19 -6.93
C LYS A 178 12.40 -3.83 -7.25
N ARG A 179 13.24 -2.91 -7.76
CA ARG A 179 12.79 -1.61 -8.26
C ARG A 179 12.07 -1.76 -9.60
N ILE A 180 10.91 -1.14 -9.72
CA ILE A 180 10.10 -1.04 -10.93
C ILE A 180 10.06 0.42 -11.38
N LYS A 181 10.43 0.66 -12.64
CA LYS A 181 10.45 1.98 -13.24
C LYS A 181 9.04 2.58 -13.33
N SER A 182 8.93 3.89 -13.13
CA SER A 182 7.70 4.65 -13.39
C SER A 182 7.26 4.52 -14.86
N ASN A 183 5.95 4.63 -15.09
CA ASN A 183 5.35 4.58 -16.44
C ASN A 183 5.78 3.36 -17.25
N SER A 184 5.79 2.18 -16.62
CA SER A 184 6.20 0.93 -17.27
C SER A 184 5.24 -0.22 -16.98
N THR A 185 5.15 -1.17 -17.92
CA THR A 185 4.47 -2.44 -17.70
C THR A 185 5.49 -3.52 -17.40
N ASN A 186 5.22 -4.30 -16.35
CA ASN A 186 6.12 -5.35 -15.88
C ASN A 186 5.29 -6.60 -15.55
N ALA A 187 5.81 -7.79 -15.84
CA ALA A 187 5.13 -9.05 -15.53
C ALA A 187 6.10 -10.21 -15.35
N GLY A 188 5.61 -11.28 -14.74
CA GLY A 188 6.29 -12.58 -14.63
C GLY A 188 6.89 -12.88 -13.25
N ASN A 189 7.42 -14.09 -13.13
CA ASN A 189 8.19 -14.58 -11.99
C ASN A 189 9.45 -15.31 -12.49
N PRO A 190 10.64 -14.70 -12.33
CA PRO A 190 10.92 -13.37 -11.81
C PRO A 190 10.36 -12.25 -12.72
N ILE A 191 9.97 -11.13 -12.09
CA ILE A 191 9.37 -10.02 -12.83
C ILE A 191 10.33 -9.38 -13.82
N LYS A 192 9.84 -9.15 -15.05
CA LYS A 192 10.58 -8.49 -16.13
C LYS A 192 9.80 -7.30 -16.66
N ARG A 193 10.51 -6.28 -17.12
CA ARG A 193 9.92 -5.14 -17.80
C ARG A 193 9.48 -5.54 -19.21
N ILE A 194 8.21 -5.28 -19.55
CA ILE A 194 7.60 -5.57 -20.84
C ILE A 194 7.63 -4.33 -21.73
N LYS A 195 7.26 -3.16 -21.20
CA LYS A 195 7.14 -1.91 -21.95
C LYS A 195 7.44 -0.70 -21.08
N GLU A 196 7.98 0.34 -21.67
CA GLU A 196 8.25 1.64 -21.05
C GLU A 196 7.42 2.75 -21.70
N ASN A 197 7.43 3.91 -21.06
CA ASN A 197 6.78 5.12 -21.55
C ASN A 197 5.29 4.89 -21.84
N ILE A 198 4.63 4.16 -20.94
CA ILE A 198 3.20 3.92 -20.96
C ILE A 198 2.49 4.80 -19.93
N PHE A 199 1.21 4.95 -20.10
CA PHE A 199 0.27 5.26 -19.04
C PHE A 199 -0.94 4.33 -19.17
N TRP A 200 -1.77 4.27 -18.14
CA TRP A 200 -2.99 3.49 -18.13
C TRP A 200 -4.16 4.34 -17.62
N ASP A 201 -5.38 3.96 -17.98
CA ASP A 201 -6.62 4.58 -17.55
C ASP A 201 -7.49 3.54 -16.84
N ARG A 202 -8.25 3.95 -15.86
CA ARG A 202 -9.17 3.08 -15.10
C ARG A 202 -10.39 2.62 -15.90
N GLN A 203 -10.59 3.13 -17.12
CA GLN A 203 -11.71 2.71 -17.95
C GLN A 203 -11.67 1.21 -18.21
N SER A 204 -12.75 0.50 -17.85
CA SER A 204 -12.85 -0.93 -18.09
C SER A 204 -13.31 -1.22 -19.52
N ALA A 205 -12.66 -2.17 -20.18
CA ALA A 205 -13.02 -2.65 -21.51
C ALA A 205 -13.92 -3.89 -21.49
N HIS A 206 -14.39 -4.35 -20.32
CA HIS A 206 -15.18 -5.59 -20.21
C HIS A 206 -16.44 -5.62 -21.09
N PHE A 207 -17.09 -4.48 -21.28
CA PHE A 207 -18.31 -4.38 -22.09
C PHE A 207 -18.06 -3.78 -23.46
N PHE A 208 -16.80 -3.66 -23.91
CA PHE A 208 -16.49 -3.15 -25.24
C PHE A 208 -16.92 -4.14 -26.31
N VAL A 209 -17.63 -3.64 -27.32
CA VAL A 209 -17.81 -4.31 -28.58
C VAL A 209 -16.81 -3.79 -29.61
N GLU A 210 -16.75 -4.36 -30.80
CA GLU A 210 -15.76 -4.00 -31.83
C GLU A 210 -15.71 -2.50 -32.15
N LYS A 211 -16.88 -1.83 -32.20
CA LYS A 211 -16.98 -0.37 -32.40
C LYS A 211 -16.27 0.41 -31.28
N ASP A 212 -16.44 -0.02 -30.04
CA ASP A 212 -15.81 0.63 -28.89
C ASP A 212 -14.30 0.43 -28.90
N THR A 213 -13.85 -0.79 -29.23
CA THR A 213 -12.43 -1.11 -29.38
C THR A 213 -11.80 -0.25 -30.49
N LYS A 214 -12.46 -0.08 -31.63
CA LYS A 214 -11.98 0.78 -32.73
C LYS A 214 -11.87 2.24 -32.31
N ARG A 215 -12.88 2.78 -31.60
CA ARG A 215 -12.91 4.17 -31.14
C ARG A 215 -11.83 4.46 -30.09
N ASN A 216 -11.46 3.49 -29.27
CA ASN A 216 -10.47 3.65 -28.19
C ASN A 216 -9.05 3.23 -28.58
N LYS A 217 -8.75 3.07 -29.88
CA LYS A 217 -7.38 2.80 -30.36
C LYS A 217 -6.40 3.93 -30.08
N VAL A 218 -6.90 5.17 -30.01
CA VAL A 218 -6.12 6.36 -29.70
C VAL A 218 -6.75 7.04 -28.49
N TYR A 219 -5.94 7.37 -27.50
CA TYR A 219 -6.37 8.09 -26.31
C TYR A 219 -6.58 9.57 -26.67
N VAL A 220 -7.79 10.09 -26.47
CA VAL A 220 -8.19 11.43 -26.93
C VAL A 220 -8.23 12.47 -25.80
N LYS A 221 -8.02 12.05 -24.53
CA LYS A 221 -7.96 12.96 -23.37
C LYS A 221 -6.52 13.37 -23.12
N ASP A 222 -6.32 14.38 -22.28
CA ASP A 222 -4.98 14.74 -21.80
C ASP A 222 -4.41 13.66 -20.86
N PRO A 223 -3.27 13.03 -21.20
CA PRO A 223 -2.65 12.01 -20.37
C PRO A 223 -1.72 12.58 -19.30
N THR A 224 -1.55 13.90 -19.20
CA THR A 224 -0.50 14.54 -18.38
C THR A 224 -0.57 14.13 -16.91
N SER A 225 -1.78 13.95 -16.37
CA SER A 225 -1.99 13.50 -14.98
C SER A 225 -1.57 12.03 -14.72
N TYR A 226 -1.35 11.24 -15.76
CA TYR A 226 -0.97 9.82 -15.70
C TYR A 226 0.49 9.57 -16.07
N LEU A 227 1.22 10.62 -16.48
CA LEU A 227 2.62 10.55 -16.88
C LEU A 227 3.51 11.16 -15.80
N PHE A 228 4.10 10.31 -14.99
CA PHE A 228 4.98 10.69 -13.88
C PHE A 228 6.40 10.92 -14.42
N LYS A 229 6.78 12.16 -14.58
CA LYS A 229 8.08 12.61 -15.10
C LYS A 229 8.85 13.35 -14.00
N GLY A 230 10.15 13.39 -14.10
CA GLY A 230 11.04 14.10 -13.17
C GLY A 230 12.28 13.28 -12.83
N ASN A 231 13.02 13.73 -11.83
CA ASN A 231 14.19 13.00 -11.32
C ASN A 231 13.76 11.86 -10.38
N ASP A 232 14.57 10.82 -10.28
CA ASP A 232 14.40 9.76 -9.29
C ASP A 232 14.43 10.38 -7.89
N ASN A 233 13.37 10.16 -7.13
CA ASN A 233 13.20 10.73 -5.80
C ASN A 233 13.05 9.68 -4.70
N LEU A 234 13.40 8.42 -4.98
CA LEU A 234 13.29 7.33 -4.01
C LEU A 234 14.07 7.62 -2.73
N VAL A 235 15.26 8.21 -2.82
CA VAL A 235 16.08 8.57 -1.65
C VAL A 235 15.35 9.54 -0.73
N LYS A 236 14.59 10.51 -1.28
CA LYS A 236 13.77 11.45 -0.50
C LYS A 236 12.69 10.70 0.30
N TRP A 237 12.04 9.71 -0.32
CA TRP A 237 11.05 8.87 0.35
C TRP A 237 11.67 7.99 1.44
N GLN A 238 12.81 7.35 1.15
CA GLN A 238 13.54 6.54 2.13
C GLN A 238 13.96 7.37 3.34
N LYS A 239 14.48 8.59 3.11
CA LYS A 239 14.86 9.52 4.18
C LYS A 239 13.66 9.89 5.05
N ALA A 240 12.53 10.30 4.45
CA ALA A 240 11.33 10.65 5.21
C ALA A 240 10.86 9.51 6.13
N ILE A 241 10.91 8.26 5.65
CA ILE A 241 10.54 7.10 6.46
C ILE A 241 11.59 6.77 7.53
N SER A 242 12.88 6.94 7.26
CA SER A 242 13.92 6.70 8.27
C SER A 242 13.89 7.71 9.43
N GLU A 243 13.38 8.90 9.17
CA GLU A 243 13.24 10.00 10.15
C GLU A 243 11.84 10.01 10.81
N ARG A 244 11.02 8.97 10.61
CA ARG A 244 9.68 8.90 11.21
C ARG A 244 9.74 8.91 12.74
N PRO A 245 8.75 9.55 13.41
CA PRO A 245 8.69 9.57 14.86
C PRO A 245 8.42 8.17 15.44
N MET A 246 8.71 7.99 16.70
CA MET A 246 8.15 6.88 17.49
C MET A 246 6.64 7.06 17.57
N PHE A 247 5.87 5.99 17.32
CA PHE A 247 4.40 6.06 17.34
C PHE A 247 3.85 6.00 18.77
N ASN A 248 4.14 7.02 19.56
CA ASN A 248 3.80 7.11 20.98
C ASN A 248 2.84 8.26 21.33
N ASN A 249 2.56 9.16 20.41
CA ASN A 249 1.51 10.17 20.57
C ASN A 249 0.81 10.51 19.24
N ASN A 250 -0.48 10.84 19.36
CA ASN A 250 -1.35 11.09 18.22
C ASN A 250 -0.90 12.29 17.38
N PHE A 251 -0.45 13.38 18.01
CA PHE A 251 -0.07 14.61 17.31
C PHE A 251 1.13 14.40 16.37
N GLU A 252 2.17 13.72 16.83
CA GLU A 252 3.35 13.42 16.01
C GLU A 252 3.00 12.49 14.85
N ILE A 253 2.14 11.48 15.11
CA ILE A 253 1.66 10.56 14.08
C ILE A 253 0.87 11.31 13.01
N GLU A 254 -0.08 12.16 13.39
CA GLU A 254 -0.87 12.96 12.45
C GLU A 254 0.00 13.92 11.63
N THR A 255 0.97 14.55 12.26
CA THR A 255 1.94 15.44 11.60
C THR A 255 2.74 14.67 10.55
N PHE A 256 3.23 13.49 10.90
CA PHE A 256 3.96 12.63 9.98
C PHE A 256 3.09 12.11 8.83
N ILE A 257 1.86 11.68 9.11
CA ILE A 257 0.89 11.30 8.08
C ILE A 257 0.65 12.46 7.10
N LYS A 258 0.48 13.69 7.61
CA LYS A 258 0.32 14.88 6.78
C LYS A 258 1.55 15.15 5.90
N GLN A 259 2.75 14.95 6.43
CA GLN A 259 3.99 15.01 5.65
C GLN A 259 3.97 14.00 4.50
N LEU A 260 3.66 12.72 4.76
CA LEU A 260 3.59 11.68 3.73
C LEU A 260 2.55 11.99 2.65
N LYS A 261 1.38 12.51 3.02
CA LYS A 261 0.31 12.89 2.07
C LYS A 261 0.75 13.99 1.10
N ASN A 262 1.67 14.85 1.52
CA ASN A 262 2.15 16.00 0.75
C ASN A 262 3.48 15.73 0.01
N MET A 263 4.02 14.52 0.09
CA MET A 263 5.19 14.17 -0.70
C MET A 263 4.85 14.07 -2.19
N ASP A 264 5.81 14.45 -3.03
CA ASP A 264 5.70 14.27 -4.48
C ASP A 264 5.53 12.80 -4.85
N SER A 265 4.91 12.53 -5.99
CA SER A 265 4.78 11.16 -6.52
C SER A 265 6.14 10.45 -6.61
N LEU A 266 6.17 9.17 -6.27
CA LEU A 266 7.39 8.38 -6.35
C LEU A 266 7.81 8.18 -7.81
N VAL A 267 8.87 8.83 -8.24
CA VAL A 267 9.48 8.64 -9.56
C VAL A 267 10.68 7.72 -9.45
N VAL A 268 10.67 6.63 -10.19
CA VAL A 268 11.77 5.66 -10.29
C VAL A 268 12.22 5.58 -11.75
N LEU A 269 13.45 5.97 -12.06
CA LEU A 269 13.96 6.06 -13.42
C LEU A 269 14.61 4.75 -13.90
N ASN A 270 15.28 4.04 -13.03
CA ASN A 270 15.99 2.82 -13.37
C ASN A 270 15.43 1.61 -12.60
N SER A 271 15.18 0.52 -13.31
CA SER A 271 15.05 -0.80 -12.69
C SER A 271 16.46 -1.33 -12.46
N ILE A 272 16.86 -1.61 -11.24
CA ILE A 272 18.12 -2.31 -10.98
C ILE A 272 17.96 -3.73 -11.52
N THR A 273 18.79 -4.09 -12.51
CA THR A 273 18.99 -5.47 -12.91
C THR A 273 19.85 -6.12 -11.85
N GLY A 274 19.29 -7.04 -11.06
CA GLY A 274 20.05 -7.98 -10.26
C GLY A 274 20.81 -7.40 -9.07
N GLU A 275 20.11 -7.18 -7.96
CA GLU A 275 20.56 -7.49 -6.61
C GLU A 275 19.30 -7.94 -5.84
N VAL A 276 19.21 -9.21 -5.61
CA VAL A 276 18.23 -9.82 -4.69
C VAL A 276 18.80 -9.76 -3.28
#